data_5446207ff8fb4dd528451ca228ada0a7
#
_entry.id   5446207ff8fb4dd528451ca228ada0a7
#
_cell.length_a   1.000
_cell.length_b   1.000
_cell.length_c   1.000
_cell.angle_alpha   90.00
_cell.angle_beta   90.00
_cell.angle_gamma   90.00
#
_symmetry.space_group_name_H-M   'P 1'
#
loop_
_entity.id
_entity.type
_entity.pdbx_description
1 polymer ?
#
loop_
_entity_poly.entity_id
_entity_poly.type
_entity_poly.pdbx_seq_one_letter_code
_entity_poly.pdbx_strand_id
1 'polypeptide(L)'
;SSGPDTWPLSGTIVPGQAVSIGNGQLDSVWVTSYWSVPVDPVFYNATDLHCSGVYPTPFYFNGDDAITLEKDGGIIDIIGKVGEDPGSAWTDDATAGYTDANGGTWWTKRQTLVRKSSVKKGVTMNPIVFNPTLEWDSLPDGTYSGLGSHNCDCISSTNILEGENESFVVYPNPANIGDNIVINTYNKIDKVVVYDISGKSLLVNKINNNKSVFPTNTLSSGSYILKAWLDTGSVV
;
A
#
# COMPACT_ATOMS: atom_id res chain seq x y z
N SER A 1 11.34 26.38 14.96
CA SER A 1 10.65 25.11 14.81
C SER A 1 11.68 24.01 14.78
N SER A 2 11.61 23.05 15.69
CA SER A 2 12.29 21.78 15.56
C SER A 2 11.84 21.13 14.24
N GLY A 3 12.76 20.42 13.54
CA GLY A 3 12.38 19.62 12.38
C GLY A 3 11.33 18.55 12.74
N PRO A 4 10.83 17.79 11.76
CA PRO A 4 9.85 16.72 12.03
C PRO A 4 10.47 15.64 12.91
N ASP A 5 9.68 15.11 13.82
CA ASP A 5 10.06 13.92 14.56
C ASP A 5 10.00 12.71 13.63
N THR A 6 11.03 11.87 13.67
CA THR A 6 11.13 10.72 12.77
C THR A 6 11.42 9.43 13.53
N TRP A 7 10.90 8.31 12.98
CA TRP A 7 11.20 6.98 13.47
C TRP A 7 11.54 6.06 12.29
N PRO A 8 12.77 5.55 12.20
CA PRO A 8 13.17 4.70 11.09
C PRO A 8 12.51 3.33 11.20
N LEU A 9 11.88 2.90 10.12
CA LEU A 9 11.35 1.55 9.94
C LEU A 9 12.38 0.72 9.16
N SER A 10 12.48 -0.56 9.49
CA SER A 10 13.34 -1.51 8.78
C SER A 10 12.66 -2.86 8.68
N GLY A 11 13.01 -3.64 7.66
CA GLY A 11 12.42 -4.95 7.41
C GLY A 11 11.77 -5.05 6.03
N THR A 12 11.03 -6.13 5.83
CA THR A 12 10.33 -6.41 4.57
C THR A 12 8.89 -6.79 4.88
N ILE A 13 7.96 -6.23 4.12
CA ILE A 13 6.54 -6.59 4.13
C ILE A 13 6.25 -7.32 2.83
N VAL A 14 5.67 -8.51 2.92
CA VAL A 14 5.28 -9.27 1.73
C VAL A 14 3.91 -8.81 1.21
N PRO A 15 3.61 -8.99 -0.09
CA PRO A 15 2.33 -8.64 -0.66
C PRO A 15 1.15 -9.25 0.13
N GLY A 16 0.15 -8.44 0.43
CA GLY A 16 -1.02 -8.83 1.22
C GLY A 16 -0.81 -8.78 2.75
N GLN A 17 0.39 -8.51 3.22
CA GLN A 17 0.67 -8.29 4.63
C GLN A 17 0.43 -6.83 5.01
N ALA A 18 -0.15 -6.60 6.18
CA ALA A 18 -0.16 -5.31 6.86
C ALA A 18 0.63 -5.43 8.17
N VAL A 19 1.28 -4.34 8.56
CA VAL A 19 2.03 -4.24 9.81
C VAL A 19 1.52 -3.04 10.57
N SER A 20 1.13 -3.24 11.81
CA SER A 20 0.68 -2.20 12.72
C SER A 20 1.86 -1.65 13.52
N ILE A 21 1.93 -0.34 13.61
CA ILE A 21 2.97 0.37 14.35
C ILE A 21 2.33 1.39 15.30
N GLY A 22 2.90 1.57 16.47
CA GLY A 22 2.33 2.47 17.46
C GLY A 22 3.32 3.03 18.46
N ASN A 23 2.81 3.90 19.31
CA ASN A 23 3.52 4.38 20.49
C ASN A 23 3.78 3.22 21.45
N GLY A 24 5.02 3.06 21.89
CA GLY A 24 5.45 2.00 22.82
C GLY A 24 5.57 2.47 24.26
N GLN A 25 4.98 3.60 24.63
CA GLN A 25 5.08 4.16 25.99
C GLN A 25 4.34 3.29 27.00
N LEU A 26 5.06 2.66 27.90
CA LEU A 26 4.51 1.82 28.97
C LEU A 26 4.44 2.51 30.34
N ASP A 27 5.17 3.62 30.51
CA ASP A 27 5.21 4.40 31.75
C ASP A 27 4.72 5.82 31.50
N SER A 28 4.32 6.52 32.58
CA SER A 28 4.00 7.93 32.49
C SER A 28 5.25 8.75 32.20
N VAL A 29 5.16 9.67 31.24
CA VAL A 29 6.24 10.56 30.80
C VAL A 29 5.84 12.01 30.99
N TRP A 30 6.74 12.82 31.56
CA TRP A 30 6.52 14.26 31.66
C TRP A 30 6.77 14.94 30.31
N VAL A 31 5.71 15.54 29.75
CA VAL A 31 5.72 16.20 28.47
C VAL A 31 5.56 17.71 28.71
N THR A 32 6.67 18.38 28.87
CA THR A 32 6.78 19.84 29.06
C THR A 32 5.86 20.45 30.13
N SER A 33 4.57 20.17 30.14
CA SER A 33 3.58 20.80 31.02
C SER A 33 2.56 19.83 31.61
N TYR A 34 2.56 18.55 31.22
CA TYR A 34 1.64 17.54 31.71
C TYR A 34 2.30 16.15 31.72
N TRP A 35 1.68 15.22 32.43
CA TRP A 35 2.05 13.81 32.38
C TRP A 35 1.30 13.12 31.25
N SER A 36 2.01 12.61 30.25
CA SER A 36 1.48 11.66 29.29
C SER A 36 1.35 10.29 29.96
N VAL A 37 0.18 9.71 29.87
CA VAL A 37 -0.10 8.38 30.45
C VAL A 37 0.38 7.26 29.54
N PRO A 38 0.60 6.05 30.06
CA PRO A 38 0.89 4.88 29.24
C PRO A 38 -0.17 4.66 28.15
N VAL A 39 0.22 4.09 27.03
CA VAL A 39 -0.74 3.66 26.02
C VAL A 39 -1.67 2.56 26.55
N ASP A 40 -2.87 2.50 25.98
CA ASP A 40 -3.82 1.45 26.31
C ASP A 40 -3.19 0.06 26.07
N PRO A 41 -3.23 -0.87 27.05
CA PRO A 41 -2.69 -2.21 26.89
C PRO A 41 -3.31 -2.99 25.72
N VAL A 42 -4.59 -2.74 25.39
CA VAL A 42 -5.25 -3.37 24.24
C VAL A 42 -4.64 -2.87 22.93
N PHE A 43 -4.39 -1.57 22.83
CA PHE A 43 -3.68 -0.98 21.70
C PHE A 43 -2.24 -1.53 21.58
N TYR A 44 -1.50 -1.53 22.69
CA TYR A 44 -0.13 -2.03 22.71
C TYR A 44 -0.04 -3.48 22.22
N ASN A 45 -0.93 -4.35 22.70
CA ASN A 45 -0.95 -5.75 22.33
C ASN A 45 -1.47 -5.99 20.89
N ALA A 46 -2.16 -5.03 20.29
CA ALA A 46 -2.66 -5.10 18.92
C ALA A 46 -1.66 -4.57 17.88
N THR A 47 -0.56 -3.97 18.30
CA THR A 47 0.48 -3.44 17.40
C THR A 47 1.68 -4.37 17.31
N ASP A 48 2.24 -4.50 16.09
CA ASP A 48 3.39 -5.37 15.81
C ASP A 48 4.71 -4.71 16.17
N LEU A 49 4.82 -3.39 15.95
CA LEU A 49 6.03 -2.61 16.18
C LEU A 49 5.73 -1.42 17.10
N HIS A 50 6.62 -1.19 18.05
CA HIS A 50 6.47 -0.16 19.08
C HIS A 50 7.61 0.84 19.03
N CYS A 51 7.27 2.12 18.84
CA CYS A 51 8.21 3.22 19.03
C CYS A 51 8.36 3.48 20.53
N SER A 52 9.45 3.01 21.11
CA SER A 52 9.77 3.15 22.54
C SER A 52 10.65 4.36 22.86
N GLY A 53 10.80 5.28 21.94
CA GLY A 53 11.59 6.50 22.14
C GLY A 53 11.01 7.41 23.22
N VAL A 54 11.90 8.25 23.77
CA VAL A 54 11.48 9.29 24.72
C VAL A 54 10.86 10.46 23.93
N TYR A 55 9.83 11.08 24.49
CA TYR A 55 9.24 12.29 23.91
C TYR A 55 10.31 13.33 23.53
N PRO A 56 10.23 13.97 22.34
CA PRO A 56 9.18 13.80 21.32
C PRO A 56 9.45 12.62 20.37
N THR A 57 8.40 11.96 19.94
CA THR A 57 8.45 10.94 18.86
C THR A 57 7.29 11.16 17.89
N PRO A 58 7.33 10.62 16.65
CA PRO A 58 6.25 10.81 15.70
C PRO A 58 4.90 10.22 16.13
N PHE A 59 4.84 9.52 17.27
CA PHE A 59 3.61 8.97 17.83
C PHE A 59 2.98 9.81 18.94
N TYR A 60 3.48 11.00 19.19
CA TYR A 60 2.87 12.00 20.06
C TYR A 60 2.11 13.04 19.23
N PHE A 61 1.10 12.58 18.51
CA PHE A 61 0.20 13.44 17.75
C PHE A 61 -1.18 13.47 18.41
N ASN A 62 -1.93 14.53 18.18
CA ASN A 62 -3.21 14.81 18.85
C ASN A 62 -4.39 14.98 17.89
N GLY A 63 -4.16 14.90 16.59
CA GLY A 63 -5.17 14.97 15.54
C GLY A 63 -5.09 16.19 14.62
N ASP A 64 -4.23 17.14 14.90
CA ASP A 64 -3.95 18.32 14.06
C ASP A 64 -2.61 18.21 13.31
N ASP A 65 -1.86 17.17 13.59
CA ASP A 65 -0.58 16.90 12.96
C ASP A 65 -0.73 16.30 11.54
N ALA A 66 0.28 16.53 10.71
CA ALA A 66 0.46 15.76 9.48
C ALA A 66 1.46 14.63 9.69
N ILE A 67 1.15 13.45 9.20
CA ILE A 67 1.98 12.25 9.33
C ILE A 67 2.33 11.73 7.94
N THR A 68 3.62 11.52 7.68
CA THR A 68 4.11 10.95 6.43
C THR A 68 4.70 9.56 6.63
N LEU A 69 4.51 8.69 5.66
CA LEU A 69 5.30 7.49 5.47
C LEU A 69 6.24 7.73 4.29
N GLU A 70 7.53 7.55 4.52
CA GLU A 70 8.56 7.89 3.53
C GLU A 70 9.45 6.69 3.19
N LYS A 71 9.88 6.63 1.94
CA LYS A 71 10.86 5.66 1.45
C LYS A 71 11.85 6.36 0.54
N ASP A 72 13.15 6.16 0.79
CA ASP A 72 14.25 6.71 -0.02
C ASP A 72 14.16 8.24 -0.20
N GLY A 73 13.65 8.95 0.81
CA GLY A 73 13.48 10.40 0.82
C GLY A 73 12.24 10.91 0.07
N GLY A 74 11.38 10.02 -0.38
CA GLY A 74 10.11 10.37 -1.01
C GLY A 74 8.89 9.96 -0.16
N ILE A 75 7.84 10.76 -0.17
CA ILE A 75 6.57 10.44 0.47
C ILE A 75 5.89 9.32 -0.32
N ILE A 76 5.54 8.23 0.36
CA ILE A 76 4.75 7.13 -0.21
C ILE A 76 3.31 7.14 0.31
N ASP A 77 3.07 7.78 1.45
CA ASP A 77 1.72 8.07 1.95
C ASP A 77 1.72 9.25 2.92
N ILE A 78 0.58 9.95 3.04
CA ILE A 78 0.40 11.08 3.93
C ILE A 78 -1.04 11.14 4.45
N ILE A 79 -1.19 11.46 5.73
CA ILE A 79 -2.43 11.94 6.34
C ILE A 79 -2.20 13.37 6.83
N GLY A 80 -3.15 14.27 6.59
CA GLY A 80 -2.99 15.70 6.87
C GLY A 80 -2.31 16.44 5.72
N LYS A 81 -1.84 17.65 6.03
CA LYS A 81 -1.08 18.50 5.11
C LYS A 81 0.13 19.07 5.80
N VAL A 82 1.30 18.73 5.31
CA VAL A 82 2.57 19.23 5.87
C VAL A 82 2.66 20.75 5.73
N GLY A 83 2.98 21.42 6.82
CA GLY A 83 3.14 22.87 6.87
C GLY A 83 1.86 23.64 7.10
N GLU A 84 0.74 22.98 7.38
CA GLU A 84 -0.51 23.58 7.79
C GLU A 84 -0.88 23.15 9.21
N ASP A 85 -1.33 24.08 10.03
CA ASP A 85 -1.92 23.83 11.36
C ASP A 85 -3.43 24.06 11.25
N PRO A 86 -4.25 22.99 11.28
CA PRO A 86 -5.71 23.10 11.21
C PRO A 86 -6.34 23.58 12.51
N GLY A 87 -5.55 23.83 13.54
CA GLY A 87 -5.97 24.29 14.86
C GLY A 87 -6.24 23.17 15.85
N SER A 88 -7.36 22.48 15.76
CA SER A 88 -7.70 21.42 16.70
C SER A 88 -7.69 20.02 16.10
N ALA A 89 -8.02 19.91 14.82
CA ALA A 89 -8.02 18.66 14.06
C ALA A 89 -8.37 18.96 12.60
N TRP A 90 -8.15 18.00 11.73
CA TRP A 90 -8.62 18.07 10.35
C TRP A 90 -10.14 17.82 10.28
N THR A 91 -10.80 18.55 9.39
CA THR A 91 -12.26 18.55 9.21
C THR A 91 -12.62 18.36 7.74
N ASP A 92 -13.89 18.04 7.47
CA ASP A 92 -14.47 17.98 6.13
C ASP A 92 -14.91 19.36 5.58
N ASP A 93 -15.03 20.35 6.45
CA ASP A 93 -15.43 21.71 6.09
C ASP A 93 -14.57 22.75 6.82
N ALA A 94 -13.61 23.32 6.12
CA ALA A 94 -12.73 24.35 6.65
C ALA A 94 -13.46 25.67 7.02
N THR A 95 -14.70 25.84 6.58
CA THR A 95 -15.50 27.06 6.85
C THR A 95 -16.46 26.91 8.02
N ALA A 96 -16.88 25.68 8.33
CA ALA A 96 -17.82 25.38 9.40
C ALA A 96 -17.17 25.19 10.78
N GLY A 97 -15.85 25.28 10.86
CA GLY A 97 -15.09 24.84 12.03
C GLY A 97 -14.94 23.32 12.04
N TYR A 98 -14.43 22.78 13.14
CA TYR A 98 -14.04 21.38 13.22
C TYR A 98 -15.22 20.51 13.66
N THR A 99 -15.59 19.53 12.83
CA THR A 99 -16.64 18.55 13.13
C THR A 99 -16.05 17.15 13.17
N ASP A 100 -16.34 16.39 14.21
CA ASP A 100 -15.96 14.98 14.26
C ASP A 100 -16.98 14.09 13.53
N ALA A 101 -16.59 12.86 13.23
CA ALA A 101 -17.41 11.90 12.53
C ALA A 101 -18.64 11.40 13.33
N ASN A 102 -18.72 11.69 14.61
CA ASN A 102 -19.83 11.31 15.48
C ASN A 102 -20.82 12.49 15.70
N GLY A 103 -20.76 13.50 14.85
CA GLY A 103 -21.59 14.68 14.94
C GLY A 103 -20.99 15.84 15.73
N GLY A 104 -19.74 15.70 16.18
CA GLY A 104 -18.95 16.81 16.73
C GLY A 104 -18.25 17.61 15.64
N THR A 105 -17.12 18.21 16.00
CA THR A 105 -16.46 19.18 15.11
C THR A 105 -15.14 18.70 14.51
N TRP A 106 -14.65 17.51 14.83
CA TRP A 106 -13.33 17.04 14.36
C TRP A 106 -13.38 15.62 13.81
N TRP A 107 -12.67 15.40 12.72
CA TRP A 107 -12.52 14.10 12.10
C TRP A 107 -11.33 13.30 12.63
N THR A 108 -10.22 13.96 12.91
CA THR A 108 -8.94 13.29 13.20
C THR A 108 -8.56 13.29 14.67
N LYS A 109 -9.37 13.90 15.54
CA LYS A 109 -9.15 13.95 16.98
C LYS A 109 -10.08 13.01 17.72
N ARG A 110 -9.50 12.12 18.56
CA ARG A 110 -10.25 11.11 19.34
C ARG A 110 -11.14 10.24 18.47
N GLN A 111 -10.60 9.80 17.35
CA GLN A 111 -11.26 8.94 16.39
C GLN A 111 -10.31 7.83 15.97
N THR A 112 -10.86 6.69 15.58
CA THR A 112 -10.14 5.70 14.77
C THR A 112 -10.50 5.92 13.32
N LEU A 113 -9.52 6.16 12.47
CA LEU A 113 -9.72 6.34 11.05
C LEU A 113 -9.34 5.07 10.31
N VAL A 114 -10.22 4.60 9.44
CA VAL A 114 -9.97 3.46 8.56
C VAL A 114 -10.00 3.94 7.13
N ARG A 115 -8.93 3.65 6.38
CA ARG A 115 -8.90 4.03 4.97
C ARG A 115 -9.95 3.24 4.20
N LYS A 116 -10.72 3.95 3.34
CA LYS A 116 -11.76 3.34 2.53
C LYS A 116 -11.19 2.28 1.60
N SER A 117 -11.90 1.19 1.41
CA SER A 117 -11.48 0.09 0.53
C SER A 117 -11.25 0.52 -0.93
N SER A 118 -11.93 1.58 -1.36
CA SER A 118 -11.78 2.17 -2.69
C SER A 118 -10.43 2.89 -2.91
N VAL A 119 -9.69 3.21 -1.84
CA VAL A 119 -8.37 3.86 -1.94
C VAL A 119 -7.30 2.80 -2.15
N LYS A 120 -6.75 2.75 -3.35
CA LYS A 120 -5.87 1.67 -3.83
C LYS A 120 -4.38 1.96 -3.70
N LYS A 121 -4.01 3.18 -3.32
CA LYS A 121 -2.60 3.61 -3.18
C LYS A 121 -2.48 4.76 -2.21
N GLY A 122 -1.29 4.95 -1.65
CA GLY A 122 -0.95 6.09 -0.81
C GLY A 122 -0.94 7.43 -1.57
N VAL A 123 -1.04 8.51 -0.84
CA VAL A 123 -0.91 9.89 -1.35
C VAL A 123 0.55 10.29 -1.31
N THR A 124 1.16 10.49 -2.47
CA THR A 124 2.61 10.70 -2.62
C THR A 124 3.03 12.17 -2.72
N MET A 125 2.06 13.09 -2.69
CA MET A 125 2.32 14.53 -2.73
C MET A 125 1.56 15.22 -1.61
N ASN A 126 2.17 16.26 -1.03
CA ASN A 126 1.50 17.09 -0.04
C ASN A 126 0.24 17.71 -0.64
N PRO A 127 -0.96 17.48 -0.10
CA PRO A 127 -2.21 17.93 -0.71
C PRO A 127 -2.34 19.47 -0.63
N ILE A 128 -3.02 20.06 -1.60
CA ILE A 128 -3.36 21.50 -1.56
C ILE A 128 -4.38 21.75 -0.44
N VAL A 129 -5.37 20.86 -0.32
CA VAL A 129 -6.36 20.83 0.75
C VAL A 129 -6.50 19.39 1.21
N PHE A 130 -6.45 19.15 2.52
CA PHE A 130 -6.71 17.84 3.09
C PHE A 130 -8.14 17.79 3.62
N ASN A 131 -8.95 16.90 3.04
CA ASN A 131 -10.28 16.56 3.53
C ASN A 131 -10.28 15.07 3.93
N PRO A 132 -10.34 14.74 5.23
CA PRO A 132 -10.26 13.34 5.68
C PRO A 132 -11.41 12.50 5.17
N THR A 133 -12.59 13.06 4.90
CA THR A 133 -13.78 12.29 4.49
C THR A 133 -13.66 11.68 3.11
N LEU A 134 -12.74 12.15 2.28
CA LEU A 134 -12.56 11.63 0.92
C LEU A 134 -11.98 10.22 0.93
N GLU A 135 -11.03 9.94 1.82
CA GLU A 135 -10.29 8.68 1.83
C GLU A 135 -10.49 7.85 3.11
N TRP A 136 -11.09 8.39 4.15
CA TRP A 136 -11.18 7.76 5.46
C TRP A 136 -12.61 7.64 5.93
N ASP A 137 -12.91 6.53 6.59
CA ASP A 137 -14.08 6.33 7.42
C ASP A 137 -13.68 6.51 8.87
N SER A 138 -14.57 7.07 9.69
CA SER A 138 -14.31 7.30 11.11
C SER A 138 -15.08 6.30 11.95
N LEU A 139 -14.41 5.76 12.95
CA LEU A 139 -14.94 4.88 13.99
C LEU A 139 -14.71 5.52 15.36
N PRO A 140 -15.42 5.08 16.40
CA PRO A 140 -15.22 5.57 17.76
C PRO A 140 -13.78 5.43 18.23
N ASP A 141 -13.37 6.31 19.13
CA ASP A 141 -12.10 6.26 19.83
C ASP A 141 -11.87 4.87 20.46
N GLY A 142 -10.61 4.41 20.42
CA GLY A 142 -10.26 3.10 20.97
C GLY A 142 -10.72 1.89 20.16
N THR A 143 -11.11 2.04 18.91
CA THR A 143 -11.46 0.92 18.02
C THR A 143 -10.18 0.32 17.40
N TYR A 144 -9.65 -0.75 18.01
CA TYR A 144 -8.37 -1.36 17.60
C TYR A 144 -8.51 -2.66 16.80
N SER A 145 -9.73 -3.14 16.60
CA SER A 145 -9.99 -4.46 15.97
C SER A 145 -9.53 -4.59 14.52
N GLY A 146 -9.23 -3.48 13.85
CA GLY A 146 -8.72 -3.47 12.48
C GLY A 146 -7.21 -3.34 12.35
N LEU A 147 -6.46 -3.17 13.45
CA LEU A 147 -5.01 -3.03 13.39
C LEU A 147 -4.35 -4.28 12.80
N GLY A 148 -3.31 -4.08 11.98
CA GLY A 148 -2.63 -5.18 11.28
C GLY A 148 -3.39 -5.74 10.08
N SER A 149 -4.51 -5.14 9.68
CA SER A 149 -5.27 -5.55 8.50
C SER A 149 -5.83 -4.34 7.74
N HIS A 150 -6.01 -4.50 6.44
CA HIS A 150 -6.70 -3.50 5.61
C HIS A 150 -7.47 -4.20 4.49
N ASN A 151 -8.75 -3.85 4.34
CA ASN A 151 -9.55 -4.27 3.20
C ASN A 151 -9.41 -3.23 2.09
N CYS A 152 -8.92 -3.67 0.95
CA CYS A 152 -8.79 -2.84 -0.25
C CYS A 152 -9.58 -3.49 -1.38
N ASP A 153 -10.38 -2.69 -2.10
CA ASP A 153 -10.92 -3.07 -3.42
C ASP A 153 -9.79 -3.03 -4.48
N CYS A 154 -8.57 -3.09 -4.00
CA CYS A 154 -7.42 -3.40 -4.82
C CYS A 154 -7.77 -4.73 -5.46
N ILE A 155 -8.13 -4.69 -6.73
CA ILE A 155 -8.37 -5.91 -7.48
C ILE A 155 -7.22 -6.82 -7.08
N SER A 156 -7.56 -7.95 -6.48
CA SER A 156 -6.77 -9.12 -6.75
C SER A 156 -6.90 -9.36 -8.26
N SER A 157 -6.27 -8.48 -9.07
CA SER A 157 -5.72 -9.03 -10.26
C SER A 157 -4.94 -10.19 -9.68
N THR A 158 -5.20 -11.36 -10.13
CA THR A 158 -4.22 -12.44 -10.13
C THR A 158 -3.01 -11.83 -10.84
N ASN A 159 -2.33 -10.93 -10.16
CA ASN A 159 -1.03 -10.49 -10.53
C ASN A 159 -0.20 -11.75 -10.34
N ILE A 160 0.01 -12.44 -11.39
CA ILE A 160 1.29 -13.08 -11.61
C ILE A 160 2.25 -12.02 -11.11
N LEU A 161 2.94 -12.32 -10.00
CA LEU A 161 3.94 -11.45 -9.40
C LEU A 161 4.87 -11.01 -10.53
N GLU A 162 4.63 -9.83 -11.08
CA GLU A 162 5.65 -9.16 -11.87
C GLU A 162 6.72 -8.81 -10.85
N GLY A 163 7.75 -9.66 -10.77
CA GLY A 163 8.94 -9.37 -10.00
C GLY A 163 9.41 -7.98 -10.41
N GLU A 164 9.57 -7.08 -9.45
CA GLU A 164 10.10 -5.75 -9.66
C GLU A 164 11.37 -5.90 -10.50
N ASN A 165 11.33 -5.42 -11.75
CA ASN A 165 12.36 -5.44 -12.81
C ASN A 165 12.29 -6.52 -13.90
N GLU A 166 11.27 -7.35 -13.99
CA GLU A 166 11.16 -8.22 -15.17
C GLU A 166 10.12 -7.66 -16.15
N SER A 167 10.56 -6.85 -17.11
CA SER A 167 9.69 -6.46 -18.21
C SER A 167 9.35 -7.69 -19.04
N PHE A 168 8.17 -8.23 -18.84
CA PHE A 168 7.60 -9.29 -19.64
C PHE A 168 6.55 -8.70 -20.57
N VAL A 169 6.83 -8.70 -21.86
CA VAL A 169 5.96 -8.08 -22.85
C VAL A 169 5.53 -9.12 -23.88
N VAL A 170 4.23 -9.19 -24.13
CA VAL A 170 3.62 -10.08 -25.13
C VAL A 170 2.85 -9.23 -26.13
N TYR A 171 3.22 -9.32 -27.40
CA TYR A 171 2.55 -8.57 -28.46
C TYR A 171 2.57 -9.29 -29.81
N PRO A 172 1.58 -9.04 -30.68
CA PRO A 172 0.34 -8.32 -30.42
C PRO A 172 -0.57 -9.09 -29.44
N ASN A 173 -1.30 -8.35 -28.60
CA ASN A 173 -2.36 -8.89 -27.75
C ASN A 173 -3.50 -7.85 -27.68
N PRO A 174 -4.67 -8.11 -28.33
CA PRO A 174 -5.03 -9.31 -29.08
C PRO A 174 -4.22 -9.54 -30.37
N ALA A 175 -4.19 -10.81 -30.83
CA ALA A 175 -3.54 -11.21 -32.07
C ALA A 175 -4.57 -11.76 -33.07
N ASN A 176 -4.29 -11.57 -34.36
CA ASN A 176 -5.07 -12.20 -35.43
C ASN A 176 -4.48 -13.57 -35.81
N ILE A 177 -5.28 -14.38 -36.50
CA ILE A 177 -4.79 -15.63 -37.08
C ILE A 177 -3.70 -15.32 -38.10
N GLY A 178 -2.55 -15.99 -37.97
CA GLY A 178 -1.39 -15.76 -38.82
C GLY A 178 -0.39 -14.74 -38.26
N ASP A 179 -0.73 -14.01 -37.22
CA ASP A 179 0.23 -13.14 -36.56
C ASP A 179 1.33 -13.96 -35.84
N ASN A 180 2.46 -13.35 -35.64
CA ASN A 180 3.52 -13.87 -34.78
C ASN A 180 3.42 -13.20 -33.41
N ILE A 181 3.16 -13.99 -32.38
CA ILE A 181 3.26 -13.52 -31.00
C ILE A 181 4.72 -13.42 -30.63
N VAL A 182 5.12 -12.27 -30.18
CA VAL A 182 6.45 -11.98 -29.65
C VAL A 182 6.38 -11.89 -28.15
N ILE A 183 7.22 -12.64 -27.46
CA ILE A 183 7.48 -12.52 -26.04
C ILE A 183 8.86 -11.89 -25.90
N ASN A 184 8.97 -10.86 -25.11
CA ASN A 184 10.23 -10.20 -24.82
C ASN A 184 10.38 -9.99 -23.32
N THR A 185 11.55 -10.35 -22.77
CA THR A 185 11.86 -10.25 -21.34
C THR A 185 13.27 -9.67 -21.18
N TYR A 186 13.56 -9.19 -19.99
CA TYR A 186 14.92 -8.77 -19.64
C TYR A 186 15.84 -9.99 -19.46
N ASN A 187 15.35 -11.04 -18.80
CA ASN A 187 16.10 -12.26 -18.55
C ASN A 187 15.90 -13.30 -19.66
N LYS A 188 16.75 -14.31 -19.71
CA LYS A 188 16.62 -15.38 -20.70
C LYS A 188 15.42 -16.27 -20.37
N ILE A 189 14.69 -16.65 -21.41
CA ILE A 189 13.57 -17.58 -21.36
C ILE A 189 14.13 -18.98 -21.58
N ASP A 190 13.96 -19.85 -20.63
CA ASP A 190 14.29 -21.28 -20.77
C ASP A 190 13.19 -22.02 -21.52
N LYS A 191 11.95 -21.71 -21.20
CA LYS A 191 10.78 -22.41 -21.72
C LYS A 191 9.56 -21.51 -21.74
N VAL A 192 8.76 -21.61 -22.82
CA VAL A 192 7.40 -21.05 -22.88
C VAL A 192 6.40 -22.17 -23.10
N VAL A 193 5.28 -22.10 -22.42
CA VAL A 193 4.14 -23.00 -22.63
C VAL A 193 2.87 -22.21 -22.80
N VAL A 194 2.11 -22.55 -23.83
CA VAL A 194 0.76 -22.00 -24.07
C VAL A 194 -0.27 -23.04 -23.67
N TYR A 195 -1.22 -22.62 -22.86
CA TYR A 195 -2.34 -23.44 -22.39
C TYR A 195 -3.65 -22.89 -22.90
N ASP A 196 -4.62 -23.75 -23.12
CA ASP A 196 -6.01 -23.33 -23.24
C ASP A 196 -6.60 -23.01 -21.87
N ILE A 197 -7.83 -22.50 -21.85
CA ILE A 197 -8.54 -22.11 -20.61
C ILE A 197 -8.86 -23.30 -19.69
N SER A 198 -8.75 -24.55 -20.18
CA SER A 198 -8.90 -25.75 -19.37
C SER A 198 -7.59 -26.17 -18.69
N GLY A 199 -6.48 -25.51 -18.99
CA GLY A 199 -5.16 -25.84 -18.48
C GLY A 199 -4.43 -26.91 -19.30
N LYS A 200 -4.96 -27.31 -20.46
CA LYS A 200 -4.31 -28.24 -21.39
C LYS A 200 -3.18 -27.51 -22.12
N SER A 201 -1.98 -28.06 -22.07
CA SER A 201 -0.83 -27.56 -22.83
C SER A 201 -1.00 -27.80 -24.32
N LEU A 202 -0.93 -26.75 -25.10
CA LEU A 202 -1.06 -26.76 -26.55
C LEU A 202 0.27 -26.63 -27.27
N LEU A 203 1.18 -25.85 -26.71
CA LEU A 203 2.48 -25.54 -27.31
C LEU A 203 3.53 -25.45 -26.22
N VAL A 204 4.67 -26.08 -26.44
CA VAL A 204 5.85 -26.01 -25.55
C VAL A 204 7.05 -25.65 -26.39
N ASN A 205 7.70 -24.55 -26.08
CA ASN A 205 8.90 -24.11 -26.77
C ASN A 205 10.05 -23.94 -25.77
N LYS A 206 11.18 -24.60 -26.00
CA LYS A 206 12.42 -24.41 -25.25
C LYS A 206 13.24 -23.34 -25.96
N ILE A 207 13.66 -22.36 -25.22
CA ILE A 207 14.31 -21.15 -25.72
C ILE A 207 15.54 -20.94 -24.83
N ASN A 208 16.53 -20.32 -25.28
CA ASN A 208 17.66 -19.85 -24.48
C ASN A 208 17.99 -18.43 -24.92
N ASN A 209 16.97 -17.56 -24.87
CA ASN A 209 17.06 -16.18 -25.35
C ASN A 209 16.05 -15.32 -24.55
N ASN A 210 16.28 -14.03 -24.52
CA ASN A 210 15.36 -13.05 -23.93
C ASN A 210 14.15 -12.72 -24.84
N LYS A 211 14.06 -13.32 -26.01
CA LYS A 211 12.96 -13.16 -26.98
C LYS A 211 12.51 -14.51 -27.51
N SER A 212 11.20 -14.72 -27.53
CA SER A 212 10.55 -15.84 -28.20
C SER A 212 9.53 -15.36 -29.20
N VAL A 213 9.38 -16.12 -30.28
CA VAL A 213 8.37 -15.84 -31.31
C VAL A 213 7.69 -17.14 -31.68
N PHE A 214 6.36 -17.14 -31.75
CA PHE A 214 5.58 -18.27 -32.24
C PHE A 214 4.38 -17.81 -33.06
N PRO A 215 4.01 -18.55 -34.12
CA PRO A 215 2.89 -18.19 -34.97
C PRO A 215 1.56 -18.63 -34.35
N THR A 216 0.50 -17.87 -34.60
CA THR A 216 -0.86 -18.16 -34.14
C THR A 216 -1.64 -19.12 -35.01
N ASN A 217 -1.12 -19.54 -36.17
CA ASN A 217 -1.82 -20.36 -37.17
C ASN A 217 -2.32 -21.71 -36.63
N THR A 218 -1.70 -22.22 -35.58
CA THR A 218 -2.06 -23.48 -34.92
C THR A 218 -3.06 -23.31 -33.78
N LEU A 219 -3.41 -22.07 -33.46
CA LEU A 219 -4.34 -21.72 -32.40
C LEU A 219 -5.70 -21.36 -32.97
N SER A 220 -6.77 -21.88 -32.41
CA SER A 220 -8.13 -21.46 -32.73
C SER A 220 -8.40 -20.07 -32.15
N SER A 221 -9.48 -19.42 -32.61
CA SER A 221 -9.94 -18.18 -31.97
C SER A 221 -10.33 -18.46 -30.51
N GLY A 222 -9.77 -17.69 -29.57
CA GLY A 222 -10.03 -17.88 -28.15
C GLY A 222 -9.02 -17.18 -27.25
N SER A 223 -9.18 -17.39 -25.93
CA SER A 223 -8.23 -16.92 -24.91
C SER A 223 -7.29 -18.05 -24.50
N TYR A 224 -6.05 -17.70 -24.26
CA TYR A 224 -4.97 -18.62 -23.91
C TYR A 224 -4.19 -18.10 -22.72
N ILE A 225 -3.60 -19.00 -21.94
CA ILE A 225 -2.69 -18.69 -20.85
C ILE A 225 -1.29 -19.00 -21.32
N LEU A 226 -0.40 -18.03 -21.22
CA LEU A 226 1.01 -18.18 -21.56
C LEU A 226 1.83 -18.15 -20.26
N LYS A 227 2.74 -19.13 -20.11
CA LYS A 227 3.71 -19.17 -19.02
C LYS A 227 5.13 -19.25 -19.59
N ALA A 228 6.00 -18.39 -19.07
CA ALA A 228 7.43 -18.44 -19.39
C ALA A 228 8.23 -18.75 -18.11
N TRP A 229 9.20 -19.65 -18.24
CA TRP A 229 10.21 -19.92 -17.22
C TRP A 229 11.50 -19.23 -17.62
N LEU A 230 12.04 -18.49 -16.69
CA LEU A 230 13.25 -17.70 -16.88
C LEU A 230 14.46 -18.41 -16.28
N ASP A 231 15.65 -18.06 -16.73
CA ASP A 231 16.91 -18.60 -16.22
C ASP A 231 17.17 -18.23 -14.74
N THR A 232 16.47 -17.23 -14.22
CA THR A 232 16.45 -16.86 -12.80
C THR A 232 15.68 -17.85 -11.92
N GLY A 233 14.92 -18.77 -12.52
CA GLY A 233 13.98 -19.66 -11.85
C GLY A 233 12.58 -19.07 -11.66
N SER A 234 12.37 -17.80 -12.02
CA SER A 234 11.05 -17.16 -12.00
C SER A 234 10.13 -17.72 -13.07
N VAL A 235 8.82 -17.65 -12.83
CA VAL A 235 7.76 -17.99 -13.80
C VAL A 235 6.86 -16.77 -13.98
N VAL A 236 6.69 -16.34 -15.20
CA VAL A 236 5.87 -15.19 -15.62
C VAL A 236 4.80 -15.62 -16.62
#